data_014a8dc6b1c1e41a33fcedbe338386cf
#
_entry.id   014a8dc6b1c1e41a33fcedbe338386cf
#
_cell.length_a   1.000
_cell.length_b   1.000
_cell.length_c   1.000
_cell.angle_alpha   90.00
_cell.angle_beta   90.00
_cell.angle_gamma   90.00
#
_symmetry.space_group_name_H-M   'P 1'
#
loop_
_entity.id
_entity.type
_entity.pdbx_description
1 polymer ?
#
loop_
_entity_poly.entity_id
_entity_poly.type
_entity_poly.pdbx_seq_one_letter_code
_entity_poly.pdbx_strand_id
1 'polypeptide(L)'
;MVLHRHGDALYKGLVSLVTEHLRGVAGEVNAERGEGFLGELIKRWDHHTHSMQMVRDILMYMDRIYVQPNGLKPVHDLGLQLWRDQVMRGPGIKSRVRDAVLGAVNRERCGEKVDTHQLRAVTAMLMDLGEDCYAKDFEEPFLAATTEFYRAEAQTFLADSDCAQYLRKVESRLAEEQARVLEYMNARTVKTAVARCEEELLTGPMRQTLSMPGSGLSSMLVGDRVTDLRLVYKLFRRVPNGLKFVKEMVFEHVSAEGKSLVTDPETGKEPGRYV
;
A
#
# COMPACT_ATOMS: atom_id res chain seq x y z
N MET A 1 37.99 20.48 28.11
CA MET A 1 37.77 21.82 28.72
C MET A 1 37.28 22.87 27.72
N VAL A 2 37.80 22.96 26.52
CA VAL A 2 37.40 23.98 25.51
C VAL A 2 35.95 23.77 25.01
N LEU A 3 35.52 22.54 24.76
CA LEU A 3 34.20 22.23 24.27
C LEU A 3 33.07 22.56 25.24
N HIS A 4 33.27 22.50 26.54
CA HIS A 4 32.26 22.90 27.55
C HIS A 4 31.90 24.40 27.50
N ARG A 5 32.80 25.23 27.02
CA ARG A 5 32.57 26.70 26.92
C ARG A 5 32.00 27.11 25.56
N HIS A 6 32.18 26.28 24.51
CA HIS A 6 31.82 26.64 23.14
C HIS A 6 30.80 25.67 22.53
N GLY A 7 30.29 24.68 23.28
CA GLY A 7 29.31 23.68 22.78
C GLY A 7 28.05 24.33 22.20
N ASP A 8 27.53 25.36 22.88
CA ASP A 8 26.35 26.10 22.40
C ASP A 8 26.59 26.79 21.05
N ALA A 9 27.71 27.50 20.96
CA ALA A 9 28.08 28.21 19.72
C ALA A 9 28.33 27.24 18.57
N LEU A 10 29.00 26.11 18.84
CA LEU A 10 29.26 25.08 17.83
C LEU A 10 27.97 24.41 17.37
N TYR A 11 27.07 24.02 18.28
CA TYR A 11 25.81 23.41 17.95
C TYR A 11 24.88 24.35 17.14
N LYS A 12 24.76 25.60 17.57
CA LYS A 12 24.00 26.63 16.84
C LYS A 12 24.61 26.95 15.48
N GLY A 13 25.94 27.00 15.39
CA GLY A 13 26.64 27.15 14.12
C GLY A 13 26.36 25.99 13.16
N LEU A 14 26.36 24.74 13.64
CA LEU A 14 26.01 23.56 12.85
C LEU A 14 24.57 23.66 12.37
N VAL A 15 23.61 23.96 13.24
CA VAL A 15 22.19 24.14 12.86
C VAL A 15 22.05 25.18 11.75
N SER A 16 22.68 26.34 11.92
CA SER A 16 22.61 27.44 10.94
C SER A 16 23.19 27.02 9.58
N LEU A 17 24.38 26.43 9.57
CA LEU A 17 25.08 26.01 8.35
C LEU A 17 24.28 24.95 7.58
N VAL A 18 23.81 23.91 8.28
CA VAL A 18 23.04 22.83 7.66
C VAL A 18 21.68 23.36 7.16
N THR A 19 21.04 24.25 7.93
CA THR A 19 19.77 24.87 7.50
C THR A 19 19.94 25.68 6.20
N GLU A 20 20.98 26.50 6.12
CA GLU A 20 21.26 27.31 4.93
C GLU A 20 21.56 26.42 3.70
N HIS A 21 22.40 25.40 3.90
CA HIS A 21 22.70 24.42 2.85
C HIS A 21 21.42 23.72 2.35
N LEU A 22 20.58 23.23 3.26
CA LEU A 22 19.35 22.52 2.91
C LEU A 22 18.30 23.39 2.22
N ARG A 23 18.27 24.69 2.48
CA ARG A 23 17.45 25.63 1.70
C ARG A 23 17.90 25.72 0.24
N GLY A 24 19.20 25.72 -0.01
CA GLY A 24 19.75 25.63 -1.34
C GLY A 24 19.34 24.32 -2.02
N VAL A 25 19.53 23.18 -1.35
CA VAL A 25 19.12 21.86 -1.82
C VAL A 25 17.63 21.81 -2.13
N ALA A 26 16.77 22.36 -1.28
CA ALA A 26 15.32 22.42 -1.54
C ALA A 26 15.01 23.21 -2.83
N GLY A 27 15.73 24.29 -3.08
CA GLY A 27 15.64 25.07 -4.33
C GLY A 27 16.01 24.23 -5.56
N GLU A 28 17.12 23.49 -5.50
CA GLU A 28 17.59 22.63 -6.58
C GLU A 28 16.61 21.48 -6.87
N VAL A 29 16.17 20.77 -5.81
CA VAL A 29 15.17 19.69 -5.92
C VAL A 29 13.85 20.24 -6.50
N ASN A 30 13.44 21.43 -6.09
CA ASN A 30 12.20 22.03 -6.59
C ASN A 30 12.30 22.53 -8.04
N ALA A 31 13.50 22.86 -8.50
CA ALA A 31 13.76 23.25 -9.90
C ALA A 31 13.67 22.08 -10.86
N GLU A 32 13.98 20.85 -10.39
CA GLU A 32 13.90 19.65 -11.22
C GLU A 32 12.46 19.34 -11.60
N ARG A 33 12.20 19.02 -12.87
CA ARG A 33 10.86 18.83 -13.43
C ARG A 33 10.72 17.42 -14.02
N GLY A 34 9.50 16.87 -13.96
CA GLY A 34 9.17 15.57 -14.58
C GLY A 34 9.76 14.38 -13.85
N GLU A 35 10.17 13.37 -14.61
CA GLU A 35 10.58 12.06 -14.07
C GLU A 35 11.90 12.09 -13.29
N GLY A 36 12.77 13.07 -13.53
CA GLY A 36 14.03 13.24 -12.81
C GLY A 36 13.88 13.66 -11.34
N PHE A 37 12.71 14.18 -10.95
CA PHE A 37 12.48 14.76 -9.63
C PHE A 37 12.77 13.81 -8.46
N LEU A 38 12.21 12.58 -8.48
CA LEU A 38 12.46 11.60 -7.42
C LEU A 38 13.93 11.17 -7.39
N GLY A 39 14.57 11.02 -8.54
CA GLY A 39 16.00 10.68 -8.64
C GLY A 39 16.89 11.74 -8.02
N GLU A 40 16.66 13.03 -8.32
CA GLU A 40 17.42 14.12 -7.72
C GLU A 40 17.16 14.23 -6.22
N LEU A 41 15.91 14.09 -5.77
CA LEU A 41 15.57 14.08 -4.35
C LEU A 41 16.35 13.00 -3.58
N ILE A 42 16.36 11.75 -4.07
CA ILE A 42 17.06 10.63 -3.42
C ILE A 42 18.56 10.84 -3.45
N LYS A 43 19.13 11.29 -4.57
CA LYS A 43 20.54 11.61 -4.65
C LYS A 43 20.95 12.67 -3.61
N ARG A 44 20.16 13.71 -3.43
CA ARG A 44 20.42 14.74 -2.40
C ARG A 44 20.22 14.21 -0.99
N TRP A 45 19.26 13.34 -0.78
CA TRP A 45 19.04 12.65 0.48
C TRP A 45 20.25 11.79 0.86
N ASP A 46 20.75 10.97 -0.04
CA ASP A 46 21.91 10.12 0.19
C ASP A 46 23.16 10.93 0.51
N HIS A 47 23.40 12.03 -0.22
CA HIS A 47 24.49 12.95 0.07
C HIS A 47 24.34 13.58 1.46
N HIS A 48 23.14 14.02 1.82
CA HIS A 48 22.87 14.63 3.13
C HIS A 48 23.08 13.63 4.26
N THR A 49 22.51 12.45 4.19
CA THR A 49 22.62 11.43 5.24
C THR A 49 24.08 10.99 5.42
N HIS A 50 24.81 10.77 4.32
CA HIS A 50 26.22 10.43 4.37
C HIS A 50 27.04 11.56 5.00
N SER A 51 26.80 12.80 4.61
CA SER A 51 27.49 13.97 5.20
C SER A 51 27.20 14.13 6.69
N MET A 52 25.94 13.96 7.10
CA MET A 52 25.57 14.04 8.53
C MET A 52 26.15 12.90 9.35
N GLN A 53 26.31 11.70 8.76
CA GLN A 53 27.02 10.60 9.37
C GLN A 53 28.49 10.98 9.66
N MET A 54 29.20 11.54 8.67
CA MET A 54 30.58 12.00 8.85
C MET A 54 30.67 13.12 9.88
N VAL A 55 29.76 14.10 9.85
CA VAL A 55 29.70 15.18 10.83
C VAL A 55 29.47 14.64 12.24
N ARG A 56 28.56 13.67 12.40
CA ARG A 56 28.33 12.98 13.67
C ARG A 56 29.61 12.32 14.19
N ASP A 57 30.34 11.64 13.32
CA ASP A 57 31.55 10.93 13.73
C ASP A 57 32.65 11.93 14.16
N ILE A 58 32.79 13.06 13.50
CA ILE A 58 33.68 14.15 13.87
C ILE A 58 33.25 14.82 15.20
N LEU A 59 31.94 15.05 15.36
CA LEU A 59 31.37 15.75 16.50
C LEU A 59 30.89 14.81 17.62
N MET A 60 31.26 13.53 17.61
CA MET A 60 30.84 12.52 18.58
C MET A 60 31.11 12.95 20.05
N TYR A 61 32.22 13.66 20.29
CA TYR A 61 32.54 14.16 21.61
C TYR A 61 31.57 15.28 22.04
N MET A 62 31.15 16.14 21.12
CA MET A 62 30.13 17.16 21.40
C MET A 62 28.79 16.52 21.75
N ASP A 63 28.38 15.47 21.01
CA ASP A 63 27.14 14.75 21.31
C ASP A 63 27.13 14.20 22.74
N ARG A 64 28.23 13.59 23.19
CA ARG A 64 28.33 13.02 24.53
C ARG A 64 28.37 14.05 25.66
N ILE A 65 29.12 15.13 25.48
CA ILE A 65 29.46 16.05 26.57
C ILE A 65 28.56 17.27 26.63
N TYR A 66 28.00 17.68 25.50
CA TYR A 66 27.17 18.87 25.42
C TYR A 66 25.74 18.55 25.03
N VAL A 67 25.52 17.84 23.93
CA VAL A 67 24.18 17.62 23.34
C VAL A 67 23.30 16.78 24.27
N GLN A 68 23.76 15.60 24.67
CA GLN A 68 22.99 14.69 25.55
C GLN A 68 22.69 15.29 26.92
N PRO A 69 23.68 15.87 27.67
CA PRO A 69 23.41 16.46 28.97
C PRO A 69 22.46 17.66 28.95
N ASN A 70 22.35 18.36 27.82
CA ASN A 70 21.44 19.49 27.65
C ASN A 70 20.10 19.13 27.03
N GLY A 71 19.81 17.83 26.80
CA GLY A 71 18.57 17.36 26.21
C GLY A 71 18.37 17.82 24.75
N LEU A 72 19.45 18.17 24.06
CA LEU A 72 19.43 18.54 22.64
C LEU A 72 19.41 17.30 21.75
N LYS A 73 19.03 17.47 20.48
CA LYS A 73 19.05 16.36 19.53
C LYS A 73 20.48 16.01 19.11
N PRO A 74 20.85 14.71 19.12
CA PRO A 74 22.10 14.24 18.53
C PRO A 74 22.28 14.72 17.10
N VAL A 75 23.53 14.89 16.67
CA VAL A 75 23.86 15.44 15.34
C VAL A 75 23.16 14.70 14.21
N HIS A 76 23.08 13.37 14.27
CA HIS A 76 22.38 12.57 13.26
C HIS A 76 20.88 12.92 13.22
N ASP A 77 20.20 12.88 14.36
CA ASP A 77 18.75 13.14 14.45
C ASP A 77 18.41 14.60 14.13
N LEU A 78 19.33 15.52 14.44
CA LEU A 78 19.26 16.90 13.99
C LEU A 78 19.26 16.99 12.46
N GLY A 79 20.14 16.24 11.79
CA GLY A 79 20.20 16.19 10.33
C GLY A 79 18.87 15.73 9.70
N LEU A 80 18.29 14.66 10.24
CA LEU A 80 16.98 14.15 9.80
C LEU A 80 15.86 15.19 10.00
N GLN A 81 15.85 15.83 11.18
CA GLN A 81 14.89 16.89 11.46
C GLN A 81 15.02 18.07 10.50
N LEU A 82 16.24 18.56 10.28
CA LEU A 82 16.47 19.70 9.38
C LEU A 82 16.09 19.39 7.94
N TRP A 83 16.37 18.17 7.45
CA TRP A 83 15.89 17.74 6.14
C TRP A 83 14.36 17.76 6.04
N ARG A 84 13.68 17.18 7.03
CA ARG A 84 12.23 17.21 7.08
C ARG A 84 11.68 18.63 7.05
N ASP A 85 12.28 19.54 7.85
CA ASP A 85 11.76 20.89 8.05
C ASP A 85 12.11 21.84 6.90
N GLN A 86 13.30 21.69 6.26
CA GLN A 86 13.76 22.60 5.22
C GLN A 86 13.48 22.07 3.80
N VAL A 87 13.56 20.74 3.58
CA VAL A 87 13.35 20.15 2.25
C VAL A 87 11.92 19.63 2.13
N MET A 88 11.52 18.65 2.94
CA MET A 88 10.23 17.99 2.76
C MET A 88 9.03 18.91 3.01
N ARG A 89 9.13 19.83 3.99
CA ARG A 89 8.11 20.85 4.26
C ARG A 89 8.25 22.09 3.40
N GLY A 90 9.24 22.10 2.50
CA GLY A 90 9.40 23.17 1.52
C GLY A 90 8.18 23.26 0.59
N PRO A 91 7.96 24.43 -0.04
CA PRO A 91 6.80 24.66 -0.88
C PRO A 91 6.65 23.62 -2.00
N GLY A 92 5.60 22.82 -1.95
CA GLY A 92 5.24 21.87 -3.01
C GLY A 92 6.02 20.57 -3.06
N ILE A 93 7.15 20.42 -2.35
CA ILE A 93 7.98 19.18 -2.44
C ILE A 93 7.22 17.98 -1.91
N LYS A 94 6.62 18.08 -0.74
CA LYS A 94 5.82 17.00 -0.12
C LYS A 94 4.71 16.47 -1.04
N SER A 95 3.91 17.35 -1.61
CA SER A 95 2.83 16.98 -2.52
C SER A 95 3.37 16.35 -3.80
N ARG A 96 4.46 16.89 -4.36
CA ARG A 96 5.10 16.34 -5.56
C ARG A 96 5.68 14.94 -5.33
N VAL A 97 6.31 14.69 -4.16
CA VAL A 97 6.80 13.35 -3.80
C VAL A 97 5.64 12.38 -3.75
N ARG A 98 4.58 12.70 -3.01
CA ARG A 98 3.37 11.88 -2.94
C ARG A 98 2.81 11.61 -4.33
N ASP A 99 2.56 12.64 -5.12
CA ASP A 99 1.90 12.52 -6.41
C ASP A 99 2.76 11.76 -7.42
N ALA A 100 4.08 11.92 -7.38
CA ALA A 100 5.02 11.18 -8.23
C ALA A 100 5.05 9.68 -7.86
N VAL A 101 5.08 9.34 -6.56
CA VAL A 101 5.07 7.94 -6.12
C VAL A 101 3.71 7.29 -6.44
N LEU A 102 2.59 7.95 -6.12
CA LEU A 102 1.26 7.43 -6.43
C LEU A 102 1.04 7.27 -7.95
N GLY A 103 1.54 8.21 -8.73
CA GLY A 103 1.51 8.13 -10.19
C GLY A 103 2.31 6.93 -10.72
N ALA A 104 3.51 6.68 -10.17
CA ALA A 104 4.31 5.52 -10.54
C ALA A 104 3.61 4.20 -10.17
N VAL A 105 3.04 4.09 -8.96
CA VAL A 105 2.25 2.92 -8.55
C VAL A 105 1.06 2.67 -9.49
N ASN A 106 0.37 3.73 -9.88
CA ASN A 106 -0.76 3.61 -10.81
C ASN A 106 -0.33 3.12 -12.20
N ARG A 107 0.78 3.65 -12.73
CA ARG A 107 1.35 3.17 -14.00
C ARG A 107 1.72 1.68 -13.94
N GLU A 108 2.33 1.26 -12.83
CA GLU A 108 2.67 -0.15 -12.64
C GLU A 108 1.43 -1.04 -12.56
N ARG A 109 0.35 -0.62 -11.88
CA ARG A 109 -0.94 -1.33 -11.87
C ARG A 109 -1.54 -1.48 -13.27
N CYS A 110 -1.28 -0.51 -14.16
CA CYS A 110 -1.66 -0.55 -15.57
C CYS A 110 -0.69 -1.37 -16.44
N GLY A 111 0.35 -1.98 -15.88
CA GLY A 111 1.30 -2.85 -16.59
C GLY A 111 2.54 -2.14 -17.14
N GLU A 112 2.76 -0.88 -16.80
CA GLU A 112 3.98 -0.16 -17.17
C GLU A 112 5.14 -0.56 -16.27
N LYS A 113 6.36 -0.51 -16.80
CA LYS A 113 7.58 -0.69 -16.00
C LYS A 113 7.91 0.59 -15.26
N VAL A 114 8.16 0.48 -13.97
CA VAL A 114 8.57 1.59 -13.09
C VAL A 114 9.90 1.27 -12.41
N ASP A 115 10.61 2.29 -11.95
CA ASP A 115 11.82 2.12 -11.16
C ASP A 115 11.46 1.81 -9.70
N THR A 116 11.33 0.52 -9.38
CA THR A 116 10.99 0.05 -8.03
C THR A 116 12.08 0.34 -7.00
N HIS A 117 13.35 0.43 -7.45
CA HIS A 117 14.47 0.82 -6.58
C HIS A 117 14.31 2.26 -6.10
N GLN A 118 13.95 3.17 -7.00
CA GLN A 118 13.69 4.56 -6.66
C GLN A 118 12.50 4.71 -5.71
N LEU A 119 11.40 3.96 -5.95
CA LEU A 119 10.23 3.96 -5.06
C LEU A 119 10.60 3.45 -3.65
N ARG A 120 11.39 2.37 -3.57
CA ARG A 120 11.90 1.85 -2.29
C ARG A 120 12.76 2.87 -1.56
N ALA A 121 13.65 3.57 -2.25
CA ALA A 121 14.49 4.59 -1.64
C ALA A 121 13.67 5.77 -1.07
N VAL A 122 12.63 6.21 -1.79
CA VAL A 122 11.72 7.27 -1.29
C VAL A 122 10.96 6.81 -0.07
N THR A 123 10.40 5.61 -0.06
CA THR A 123 9.65 5.09 1.09
C THR A 123 10.54 4.88 2.31
N ALA A 124 11.78 4.41 2.11
CA ALA A 124 12.79 4.31 3.17
C ALA A 124 13.13 5.68 3.75
N MET A 125 13.39 6.69 2.90
CA MET A 125 13.61 8.06 3.34
C MET A 125 12.46 8.59 4.21
N LEU A 126 11.21 8.36 3.79
CA LEU A 126 10.04 8.81 4.56
C LEU A 126 9.96 8.13 5.94
N MET A 127 10.35 6.85 6.04
CA MET A 127 10.44 6.13 7.30
C MET A 127 11.54 6.68 8.21
N ASP A 128 12.72 6.97 7.65
CA ASP A 128 13.85 7.56 8.39
C ASP A 128 13.51 8.94 8.94
N LEU A 129 12.70 9.71 8.22
CA LEU A 129 12.20 11.02 8.67
C LEU A 129 11.16 10.92 9.80
N GLY A 130 10.63 9.73 10.04
CA GLY A 130 9.73 9.41 11.14
C GLY A 130 8.44 8.73 10.68
N GLU A 131 7.92 7.85 11.54
CA GLU A 131 6.69 7.10 11.26
C GLU A 131 5.50 7.98 10.90
N ASP A 132 5.36 9.14 11.54
CA ASP A 132 4.31 10.11 11.22
C ASP A 132 4.42 10.67 9.80
N CYS A 133 5.66 10.89 9.31
CA CYS A 133 5.89 11.34 7.94
C CYS A 133 5.47 10.27 6.95
N TYR A 134 5.85 9.02 7.19
CA TYR A 134 5.44 7.92 6.34
C TYR A 134 3.91 7.72 6.37
N ALA A 135 3.32 7.66 7.57
CA ALA A 135 1.90 7.36 7.73
C ALA A 135 1.00 8.43 7.11
N LYS A 136 1.15 9.70 7.53
CA LYS A 136 0.24 10.77 7.14
C LYS A 136 0.53 11.33 5.75
N ASP A 137 1.83 11.41 5.40
CA ASP A 137 2.23 12.10 4.18
C ASP A 137 2.19 11.17 2.96
N PHE A 138 2.22 9.84 3.18
CA PHE A 138 2.27 8.86 2.11
C PHE A 138 1.30 7.67 2.28
N GLU A 139 1.34 6.91 3.40
CA GLU A 139 0.57 5.67 3.56
C GLU A 139 -0.94 5.90 3.47
N GLU A 140 -1.49 6.89 4.18
CA GLU A 140 -2.92 7.22 4.12
C GLU A 140 -3.36 7.62 2.70
N PRO A 141 -2.69 8.55 1.99
CA PRO A 141 -2.99 8.83 0.58
C PRO A 141 -2.86 7.63 -0.34
N PHE A 142 -1.85 6.78 -0.12
CA PHE A 142 -1.67 5.55 -0.90
C PHE A 142 -2.84 4.58 -0.71
N LEU A 143 -3.28 4.35 0.52
CA LEU A 143 -4.42 3.49 0.82
C LEU A 143 -5.73 4.03 0.23
N ALA A 144 -5.92 5.35 0.26
CA ALA A 144 -7.06 6.00 -0.39
C ALA A 144 -7.03 5.80 -1.92
N ALA A 145 -5.89 6.05 -2.55
CA ALA A 145 -5.70 5.82 -4.00
C ALA A 145 -5.88 4.34 -4.38
N THR A 146 -5.46 3.42 -3.51
CA THR A 146 -5.65 1.97 -3.69
C THR A 146 -7.13 1.60 -3.68
N THR A 147 -7.89 2.13 -2.73
CA THR A 147 -9.34 1.95 -2.65
C THR A 147 -10.04 2.42 -3.93
N GLU A 148 -9.76 3.65 -4.38
CA GLU A 148 -10.37 4.21 -5.58
C GLU A 148 -10.02 3.42 -6.85
N PHE A 149 -8.75 3.03 -6.99
CA PHE A 149 -8.30 2.23 -8.14
C PHE A 149 -9.03 0.89 -8.23
N TYR A 150 -9.06 0.12 -7.14
CA TYR A 150 -9.68 -1.22 -7.16
C TYR A 150 -11.20 -1.17 -7.17
N ARG A 151 -11.83 -0.11 -6.66
CA ARG A 151 -13.27 0.12 -6.82
C ARG A 151 -13.64 0.31 -8.28
N ALA A 152 -12.92 1.15 -9.00
CA ALA A 152 -13.17 1.38 -10.44
C ALA A 152 -12.89 0.11 -11.28
N GLU A 153 -11.79 -0.59 -10.96
CA GLU A 153 -11.41 -1.83 -11.65
C GLU A 153 -12.43 -2.94 -11.40
N ALA A 154 -12.95 -3.09 -10.17
CA ALA A 154 -13.99 -4.05 -9.84
C ALA A 154 -15.26 -3.83 -10.68
N GLN A 155 -15.70 -2.59 -10.82
CA GLN A 155 -16.87 -2.24 -11.63
C GLN A 155 -16.66 -2.63 -13.12
N THR A 156 -15.49 -2.33 -13.66
CA THR A 156 -15.13 -2.72 -15.03
C THR A 156 -15.12 -4.23 -15.21
N PHE A 157 -14.49 -4.96 -14.30
CA PHE A 157 -14.43 -6.42 -14.36
C PHE A 157 -15.80 -7.08 -14.24
N LEU A 158 -16.68 -6.55 -13.38
CA LEU A 158 -18.04 -7.05 -13.22
C LEU A 158 -18.88 -6.87 -14.48
N ALA A 159 -18.64 -5.80 -15.24
CA ALA A 159 -19.36 -5.54 -16.47
C ALA A 159 -18.92 -6.48 -17.63
N ASP A 160 -17.62 -6.81 -17.67
CA ASP A 160 -16.99 -7.46 -18.83
C ASP A 160 -16.69 -8.96 -18.63
N SER A 161 -16.99 -9.54 -17.45
CA SER A 161 -16.55 -10.91 -17.12
C SER A 161 -17.68 -11.73 -16.53
N ASP A 162 -17.59 -13.05 -16.73
CA ASP A 162 -18.37 -14.01 -15.94
C ASP A 162 -17.81 -14.16 -14.53
N CYS A 163 -18.55 -14.82 -13.63
CA CYS A 163 -18.17 -14.98 -12.22
C CYS A 163 -16.78 -15.64 -12.08
N ALA A 164 -16.48 -16.70 -12.80
CA ALA A 164 -15.21 -17.41 -12.68
C ALA A 164 -14.04 -16.58 -13.24
N GLN A 165 -14.24 -15.88 -14.33
CA GLN A 165 -13.24 -14.98 -14.92
C GLN A 165 -12.95 -13.81 -13.97
N TYR A 166 -14.00 -13.21 -13.39
CA TYR A 166 -13.86 -12.17 -12.38
C TYR A 166 -13.01 -12.64 -11.21
N LEU A 167 -13.34 -13.79 -10.62
CA LEU A 167 -12.60 -14.32 -9.46
C LEU A 167 -11.14 -14.65 -9.77
N ARG A 168 -10.82 -15.14 -10.98
CA ARG A 168 -9.41 -15.35 -11.39
C ARG A 168 -8.65 -14.03 -11.54
N LYS A 169 -9.28 -12.99 -12.09
CA LYS A 169 -8.70 -11.64 -12.15
C LYS A 169 -8.43 -11.09 -10.75
N VAL A 170 -9.39 -11.25 -9.83
CA VAL A 170 -9.23 -10.82 -8.42
C VAL A 170 -8.08 -11.54 -7.76
N GLU A 171 -7.95 -12.86 -7.95
CA GLU A 171 -6.84 -13.64 -7.41
C GLU A 171 -5.48 -13.11 -7.88
N SER A 172 -5.34 -12.83 -9.19
CA SER A 172 -4.12 -12.23 -9.76
C SER A 172 -3.83 -10.86 -9.17
N ARG A 173 -4.84 -9.98 -9.12
CA ARG A 173 -4.68 -8.62 -8.59
C ARG A 173 -4.28 -8.58 -7.12
N LEU A 174 -4.83 -9.45 -6.29
CA LEU A 174 -4.44 -9.56 -4.88
C LEU A 174 -2.98 -10.02 -4.73
N ALA A 175 -2.54 -10.97 -5.55
CA ALA A 175 -1.15 -11.43 -5.55
C ALA A 175 -0.18 -10.34 -6.05
N GLU A 176 -0.53 -9.65 -7.12
CA GLU A 176 0.25 -8.54 -7.69
C GLU A 176 0.40 -7.40 -6.69
N GLU A 177 -0.69 -6.97 -6.04
CA GLU A 177 -0.64 -5.87 -5.08
C GLU A 177 0.16 -6.25 -3.83
N GLN A 178 0.02 -7.48 -3.35
CA GLN A 178 0.83 -7.97 -2.23
C GLN A 178 2.32 -7.97 -2.58
N ALA A 179 2.70 -8.43 -3.77
CA ALA A 179 4.08 -8.43 -4.24
C ALA A 179 4.62 -7.00 -4.36
N ARG A 180 3.85 -6.10 -4.95
CA ARG A 180 4.15 -4.67 -5.14
C ARG A 180 4.46 -3.98 -3.82
N VAL A 181 3.56 -4.12 -2.83
CA VAL A 181 3.74 -3.48 -1.52
C VAL A 181 4.96 -4.05 -0.79
N LEU A 182 5.20 -5.37 -0.88
CA LEU A 182 6.38 -6.01 -0.30
C LEU A 182 7.68 -5.53 -0.96
N GLU A 183 7.65 -5.20 -2.24
CA GLU A 183 8.85 -4.85 -2.98
C GLU A 183 9.41 -3.49 -2.57
N TYR A 184 8.58 -2.46 -2.47
CA TYR A 184 9.07 -1.09 -2.27
C TYR A 184 8.38 -0.28 -1.17
N MET A 185 7.48 -0.88 -0.39
CA MET A 185 6.86 -0.20 0.75
C MET A 185 7.31 -0.79 2.08
N ASN A 186 6.95 -0.11 3.17
CA ASN A 186 7.19 -0.65 4.50
C ASN A 186 6.28 -1.86 4.76
N ALA A 187 6.84 -2.92 5.36
CA ALA A 187 6.12 -4.16 5.64
C ALA A 187 4.82 -3.97 6.45
N ARG A 188 4.75 -2.92 7.29
CA ARG A 188 3.54 -2.56 8.06
C ARG A 188 2.33 -2.27 7.16
N THR A 189 2.57 -1.70 5.96
CA THR A 189 1.51 -1.31 5.01
C THR A 189 0.87 -2.50 4.32
N VAL A 190 1.59 -3.63 4.19
CA VAL A 190 1.14 -4.82 3.42
C VAL A 190 -0.24 -5.29 3.84
N LYS A 191 -0.44 -5.52 5.14
CA LYS A 191 -1.72 -6.05 5.66
C LYS A 191 -2.88 -5.11 5.36
N THR A 192 -2.67 -3.82 5.56
CA THR A 192 -3.72 -2.81 5.36
C THR A 192 -4.02 -2.62 3.88
N ALA A 193 -3.00 -2.59 3.01
CA ALA A 193 -3.18 -2.47 1.56
C ALA A 193 -3.96 -3.66 0.99
N VAL A 194 -3.56 -4.89 1.35
CA VAL A 194 -4.27 -6.11 0.90
C VAL A 194 -5.72 -6.11 1.40
N ALA A 195 -5.96 -5.71 2.66
CA ALA A 195 -7.33 -5.63 3.19
C ALA A 195 -8.20 -4.61 2.43
N ARG A 196 -7.62 -3.48 1.98
CA ARG A 196 -8.34 -2.52 1.12
C ARG A 196 -8.69 -3.12 -0.24
N CYS A 197 -7.77 -3.88 -0.84
CA CYS A 197 -8.04 -4.59 -2.09
C CYS A 197 -9.14 -5.66 -1.91
N GLU A 198 -9.09 -6.43 -0.84
CA GLU A 198 -10.10 -7.45 -0.51
C GLU A 198 -11.48 -6.82 -0.28
N GLU A 199 -11.55 -5.65 0.35
CA GLU A 199 -12.81 -4.92 0.55
C GLU A 199 -13.46 -4.53 -0.79
N GLU A 200 -12.68 -3.92 -1.70
CA GLU A 200 -13.23 -3.42 -2.97
C GLU A 200 -13.43 -4.53 -4.01
N LEU A 201 -12.58 -5.55 -4.03
CA LEU A 201 -12.65 -6.62 -5.03
C LEU A 201 -13.49 -7.82 -4.60
N LEU A 202 -13.67 -8.07 -3.31
CA LEU A 202 -14.40 -9.24 -2.81
C LEU A 202 -15.61 -8.85 -1.98
N THR A 203 -15.43 -8.07 -0.89
CA THR A 203 -16.53 -7.80 0.06
C THR A 203 -17.63 -6.97 -0.58
N GLY A 204 -17.26 -5.86 -1.22
CA GLY A 204 -18.22 -4.96 -1.88
C GLY A 204 -19.07 -5.66 -2.95
N PRO A 205 -18.46 -6.30 -3.95
CA PRO A 205 -19.18 -6.94 -5.03
C PRO A 205 -19.65 -8.39 -4.74
N MET A 206 -19.47 -8.91 -3.54
CA MET A 206 -19.72 -10.32 -3.17
C MET A 206 -21.05 -10.85 -3.69
N ARG A 207 -22.15 -10.18 -3.33
CA ARG A 207 -23.50 -10.59 -3.73
C ARG A 207 -23.65 -10.56 -5.24
N GLN A 208 -23.23 -9.49 -5.89
CA GLN A 208 -23.35 -9.31 -7.32
C GLN A 208 -22.57 -10.40 -8.08
N THR A 209 -21.33 -10.69 -7.68
CA THR A 209 -20.47 -11.70 -8.30
C THR A 209 -21.07 -13.11 -8.18
N LEU A 210 -21.46 -13.50 -6.97
CA LEU A 210 -21.94 -14.88 -6.73
C LEU A 210 -23.36 -15.12 -7.26
N SER A 211 -24.14 -14.05 -7.48
CA SER A 211 -25.49 -14.14 -8.06
C SER A 211 -25.54 -13.88 -9.57
N MET A 212 -24.40 -13.85 -10.26
CA MET A 212 -24.36 -13.63 -11.72
C MET A 212 -25.18 -14.66 -12.46
N PRO A 213 -26.12 -14.25 -13.35
CA PRO A 213 -26.92 -15.18 -14.15
C PRO A 213 -26.04 -16.09 -15.01
N GLY A 214 -26.31 -17.39 -15.01
CA GLY A 214 -25.63 -18.39 -15.86
C GLY A 214 -24.17 -18.70 -15.51
N SER A 215 -23.54 -17.95 -14.56
CA SER A 215 -22.14 -18.15 -14.19
C SER A 215 -21.85 -18.09 -12.69
N GLY A 216 -22.81 -17.64 -11.89
CA GLY A 216 -22.66 -17.50 -10.43
C GLY A 216 -22.63 -18.85 -9.68
N LEU A 217 -22.69 -18.78 -8.36
CA LEU A 217 -22.52 -19.93 -7.49
C LEU A 217 -23.52 -21.07 -7.79
N SER A 218 -24.81 -20.76 -8.00
CA SER A 218 -25.81 -21.76 -8.32
C SER A 218 -25.51 -22.50 -9.64
N SER A 219 -25.07 -21.77 -10.67
CA SER A 219 -24.66 -22.37 -11.94
C SER A 219 -23.40 -23.25 -11.81
N MET A 220 -22.47 -22.88 -10.92
CA MET A 220 -21.27 -23.67 -10.61
C MET A 220 -21.64 -24.98 -9.89
N LEU A 221 -22.66 -24.97 -9.01
CA LEU A 221 -23.16 -26.16 -8.31
C LEU A 221 -23.86 -27.11 -9.29
N VAL A 222 -24.77 -26.62 -10.12
CA VAL A 222 -25.49 -27.43 -11.13
C VAL A 222 -24.51 -28.05 -12.14
N GLY A 223 -23.50 -27.29 -12.56
CA GLY A 223 -22.51 -27.73 -13.56
C GLY A 223 -21.32 -28.51 -12.96
N ASP A 224 -21.33 -28.86 -11.68
CA ASP A 224 -20.23 -29.55 -10.97
C ASP A 224 -18.84 -28.91 -11.23
N ARG A 225 -18.80 -27.58 -11.28
CA ARG A 225 -17.58 -26.82 -11.60
C ARG A 225 -16.65 -26.72 -10.37
N VAL A 226 -16.11 -27.85 -9.94
CA VAL A 226 -15.31 -28.01 -8.70
C VAL A 226 -14.13 -27.04 -8.64
N THR A 227 -13.46 -26.76 -9.75
CA THR A 227 -12.32 -25.82 -9.79
C THR A 227 -12.75 -24.39 -9.44
N ASP A 228 -13.89 -23.95 -9.98
CA ASP A 228 -14.41 -22.61 -9.71
C ASP A 228 -14.97 -22.50 -8.29
N LEU A 229 -15.63 -23.56 -7.79
CA LEU A 229 -16.07 -23.64 -6.39
C LEU A 229 -14.90 -23.59 -5.40
N ARG A 230 -13.76 -24.23 -5.71
CA ARG A 230 -12.54 -24.11 -4.93
C ARG A 230 -12.01 -22.66 -4.90
N LEU A 231 -12.08 -21.97 -6.03
CA LEU A 231 -11.67 -20.57 -6.12
C LEU A 231 -12.59 -19.66 -5.29
N VAL A 232 -13.91 -19.87 -5.37
CA VAL A 232 -14.90 -19.20 -4.49
C VAL A 232 -14.51 -19.40 -3.02
N TYR A 233 -14.32 -20.64 -2.59
CA TYR A 233 -13.94 -20.94 -1.21
C TYR A 233 -12.61 -20.28 -0.83
N LYS A 234 -11.57 -20.37 -1.69
CA LYS A 234 -10.25 -19.80 -1.47
C LYS A 234 -10.28 -18.30 -1.25
N LEU A 235 -11.06 -17.57 -2.06
CA LEU A 235 -11.12 -16.12 -1.98
C LEU A 235 -12.03 -15.64 -0.86
N PHE A 236 -13.25 -16.17 -0.73
CA PHE A 236 -14.20 -15.68 0.26
C PHE A 236 -13.88 -16.08 1.70
N ARG A 237 -13.01 -17.08 1.93
CA ARG A 237 -12.47 -17.33 3.27
C ARG A 237 -11.54 -16.21 3.80
N ARG A 238 -11.06 -15.33 2.91
CA ARG A 238 -10.15 -14.23 3.26
C ARG A 238 -10.87 -13.02 3.84
N VAL A 239 -12.16 -12.88 3.52
CA VAL A 239 -12.94 -11.70 3.89
C VAL A 239 -13.94 -11.99 5.01
N PRO A 240 -14.27 -11.00 5.84
CA PRO A 240 -15.25 -11.17 6.91
C PRO A 240 -16.61 -11.63 6.36
N ASN A 241 -17.21 -12.61 7.01
CA ASN A 241 -18.50 -13.19 6.63
C ASN A 241 -18.59 -13.81 5.23
N GLY A 242 -17.50 -13.87 4.46
CA GLY A 242 -17.50 -14.39 3.09
C GLY A 242 -17.99 -15.83 3.02
N LEU A 243 -17.45 -16.75 3.83
CA LEU A 243 -17.90 -18.14 3.86
C LEU A 243 -19.32 -18.30 4.45
N LYS A 244 -19.75 -17.42 5.35
CA LYS A 244 -21.12 -17.43 5.86
C LYS A 244 -22.10 -17.13 4.72
N PHE A 245 -21.81 -16.12 3.91
CA PHE A 245 -22.63 -15.75 2.77
C PHE A 245 -22.67 -16.87 1.70
N VAL A 246 -21.49 -17.45 1.36
CA VAL A 246 -21.42 -18.60 0.45
C VAL A 246 -22.27 -19.77 0.96
N LYS A 247 -22.18 -20.10 2.27
CA LYS A 247 -22.99 -21.16 2.89
C LYS A 247 -24.50 -20.89 2.78
N GLU A 248 -24.92 -19.65 3.02
CA GLU A 248 -26.32 -19.25 2.91
C GLU A 248 -26.84 -19.45 1.48
N MET A 249 -26.08 -19.01 0.47
CA MET A 249 -26.44 -19.21 -0.94
C MET A 249 -26.48 -20.68 -1.35
N VAL A 250 -25.53 -21.50 -0.89
CA VAL A 250 -25.56 -22.97 -1.14
C VAL A 250 -26.79 -23.58 -0.49
N PHE A 251 -27.11 -23.21 0.74
CA PHE A 251 -28.30 -23.70 1.43
C PHE A 251 -29.60 -23.32 0.69
N GLU A 252 -29.71 -22.08 0.25
CA GLU A 252 -30.85 -21.61 -0.55
C GLU A 252 -31.00 -22.41 -1.85
N HIS A 253 -29.90 -22.64 -2.56
CA HIS A 253 -29.89 -23.43 -3.79
C HIS A 253 -30.35 -24.87 -3.56
N VAL A 254 -29.72 -25.58 -2.59
CA VAL A 254 -30.08 -26.98 -2.26
C VAL A 254 -31.55 -27.10 -1.81
N SER A 255 -32.00 -26.11 -1.01
CA SER A 255 -33.38 -26.08 -0.55
C SER A 255 -34.38 -25.86 -1.68
N ALA A 256 -34.05 -25.04 -2.68
CA ALA A 256 -34.87 -24.79 -3.84
C ALA A 256 -34.96 -26.05 -4.75
N GLU A 257 -33.80 -26.66 -5.02
CA GLU A 257 -33.73 -27.93 -5.80
C GLU A 257 -34.50 -29.06 -5.09
N GLY A 258 -34.31 -29.23 -3.78
CA GLY A 258 -35.01 -30.23 -2.99
C GLY A 258 -36.55 -30.04 -3.03
N LYS A 259 -37.03 -28.79 -2.94
CA LYS A 259 -38.48 -28.49 -3.09
C LYS A 259 -38.98 -28.77 -4.50
N SER A 260 -38.22 -28.44 -5.54
CA SER A 260 -38.55 -28.72 -6.94
C SER A 260 -38.71 -30.21 -7.13
N LEU A 261 -37.76 -31.03 -6.67
CA LEU A 261 -37.83 -32.49 -6.80
C LEU A 261 -39.03 -33.12 -6.06
N VAL A 262 -39.41 -32.59 -4.91
CA VAL A 262 -40.55 -33.08 -4.13
C VAL A 262 -41.88 -32.67 -4.77
N THR A 263 -41.94 -31.52 -5.46
CA THR A 263 -43.15 -30.97 -6.06
C THR A 263 -43.39 -31.48 -7.50
N ASP A 264 -42.39 -32.12 -8.12
CA ASP A 264 -42.49 -32.64 -9.47
C ASP A 264 -43.36 -33.94 -9.49
N PRO A 265 -44.48 -33.94 -10.21
CA PRO A 265 -45.40 -35.11 -10.26
C PRO A 265 -44.78 -36.34 -10.91
N GLU A 266 -43.69 -36.21 -11.71
CA GLU A 266 -43.04 -37.37 -12.37
C GLU A 266 -42.06 -38.09 -11.42
N THR A 267 -41.38 -37.37 -10.56
CA THR A 267 -40.42 -37.96 -9.55
C THR A 267 -41.14 -38.70 -8.42
N GLY A 268 -42.39 -38.36 -8.10
CA GLY A 268 -43.21 -39.09 -7.11
C GLY A 268 -43.59 -40.50 -7.50
N LYS A 269 -43.32 -40.94 -8.72
CA LYS A 269 -43.69 -42.29 -9.22
C LYS A 269 -42.57 -43.33 -9.10
N GLU A 270 -41.35 -42.97 -8.83
CA GLU A 270 -40.22 -43.89 -8.57
C GLU A 270 -39.50 -43.56 -7.25
N PRO A 271 -39.98 -44.02 -6.09
CA PRO A 271 -39.32 -43.79 -4.80
C PRO A 271 -38.12 -44.73 -4.62
N GLY A 272 -37.05 -44.58 -5.35
CA GLY A 272 -35.89 -45.48 -5.27
C GLY A 272 -34.66 -45.06 -6.06
N ARG A 273 -34.75 -43.99 -6.81
CA ARG A 273 -33.69 -43.60 -7.74
C ARG A 273 -32.64 -42.62 -7.19
N TYR A 274 -32.79 -42.21 -5.92
CA TYR A 274 -31.88 -41.27 -5.26
C TYR A 274 -31.55 -41.76 -3.83
N VAL A 275 -30.78 -42.87 -3.75
CA VAL A 275 -30.01 -43.27 -2.58
C VAL A 275 -28.54 -43.32 -2.95
#